data_04595211140227be4089efab533995db
#
_entry.id   04595211140227be4089efab533995db
#
_cell.length_a   1.000
_cell.length_b   1.000
_cell.length_c   1.000
_cell.angle_alpha   90.00
_cell.angle_beta   90.00
_cell.angle_gamma   90.00
#
_symmetry.space_group_name_H-M   'P 1'
#
loop_
_entity.id
_entity.type
_entity.pdbx_description
1 polymer ?
#
loop_
_entity_poly.entity_id
_entity_poly.type
_entity_poly.pdbx_seq_one_letter_code
_entity_poly.pdbx_strand_id
1 'polypeptide(L)'
;MTTIQSSHESISRQVGALTLTATATEITMTRTFDAPRDLVFKAHTSCEHIREWWGPRGHTMPECAMDFRPGGTWRFVNVDAEGNRYVFFGEYRDIVEPERIDWTFGFEGMPGEPGLETLRLEERDGKTILTTHSYFGSIEERDAVLQSGMEGGAAETWDRLSEHLATMA
;
A
#
# COMPACT_ATOMS: atom_id res chain seq x y z
N MET A 1 -32.29 18.54 14.55
CA MET A 1 -30.93 19.06 14.35
C MET A 1 -30.08 18.06 13.62
N THR A 2 -29.68 18.41 12.47
CA THR A 2 -28.91 17.51 11.66
C THR A 2 -27.43 17.68 11.98
N THR A 3 -26.76 16.60 12.23
CA THR A 3 -25.33 16.63 12.46
C THR A 3 -24.62 16.50 11.12
N ILE A 4 -23.89 17.54 10.76
CA ILE A 4 -23.17 17.56 9.47
C ILE A 4 -21.74 17.07 9.64
N GLN A 5 -21.39 16.57 10.80
CA GLN A 5 -20.01 16.29 11.13
C GLN A 5 -19.55 14.90 10.75
N SER A 6 -20.45 14.02 10.35
CA SER A 6 -20.06 12.64 10.03
C SER A 6 -19.06 12.55 8.89
N SER A 7 -19.09 13.49 7.92
CA SER A 7 -18.14 13.49 6.82
C SER A 7 -16.73 13.89 7.23
N HIS A 8 -16.57 14.49 8.40
CA HIS A 8 -15.29 14.93 8.93
C HIS A 8 -14.78 14.02 10.06
N GLU A 9 -15.59 13.04 10.46
CA GLU A 9 -15.16 12.11 11.49
C GLU A 9 -14.05 11.22 10.96
N SER A 10 -12.98 11.06 11.76
CA SER A 10 -11.95 10.12 11.41
C SER A 10 -12.35 8.74 11.90
N ILE A 11 -12.10 7.75 11.05
CA ILE A 11 -12.27 6.34 11.35
C ILE A 11 -10.89 5.78 11.62
N SER A 12 -10.73 5.10 12.75
CA SER A 12 -9.44 4.49 13.09
C SER A 12 -9.63 3.01 13.37
N ARG A 13 -8.76 2.20 12.78
CA ARG A 13 -8.77 0.74 12.94
C ARG A 13 -7.36 0.25 13.16
N GLN A 14 -7.21 -0.77 14.00
CA GLN A 14 -5.95 -1.43 14.25
C GLN A 14 -6.06 -2.87 13.80
N VAL A 15 -5.16 -3.31 12.91
CA VAL A 15 -5.10 -4.70 12.44
C VAL A 15 -3.66 -5.18 12.60
N GLY A 16 -3.40 -5.95 13.67
CA GLY A 16 -2.04 -6.33 14.00
C GLY A 16 -1.18 -5.11 14.24
N ALA A 17 -0.06 -4.99 13.55
CA ALA A 17 0.86 -3.87 13.66
C ALA A 17 0.48 -2.70 12.77
N LEU A 18 -0.56 -2.86 11.93
CA LEU A 18 -1.00 -1.82 11.00
C LEU A 18 -2.08 -0.96 11.66
N THR A 19 -1.94 0.35 11.53
CA THR A 19 -2.97 1.33 11.93
C THR A 19 -3.54 1.95 10.65
N LEU A 20 -4.87 1.91 10.53
CA LEU A 20 -5.58 2.54 9.42
C LEU A 20 -6.41 3.69 9.96
N THR A 21 -6.32 4.84 9.31
CA THR A 21 -7.14 6.02 9.61
C THR A 21 -7.77 6.50 8.32
N ALA A 22 -9.07 6.77 8.35
CA ALA A 22 -9.77 7.35 7.21
C ALA A 22 -10.36 8.69 7.62
N THR A 23 -10.12 9.72 6.82
CA THR A 23 -10.60 11.08 7.08
C THR A 23 -10.97 11.72 5.76
N ALA A 24 -12.18 12.30 5.67
CA ALA A 24 -12.68 12.88 4.42
C ALA A 24 -12.55 11.87 3.28
N THR A 25 -11.80 12.20 2.23
CA THR A 25 -11.62 11.35 1.06
C THR A 25 -10.27 10.61 1.06
N GLU A 26 -9.66 10.43 2.24
CA GLU A 26 -8.32 9.89 2.36
C GLU A 26 -8.29 8.69 3.29
N ILE A 27 -7.47 7.69 2.94
CA ILE A 27 -7.13 6.58 3.83
C ILE A 27 -5.63 6.62 4.08
N THR A 28 -5.25 6.60 5.35
CA THR A 28 -3.85 6.55 5.77
C THR A 28 -3.58 5.23 6.47
N MET A 29 -2.53 4.53 6.06
CA MET A 29 -2.07 3.34 6.76
C MET A 29 -0.66 3.57 7.23
N THR A 30 -0.33 3.12 8.44
CA THR A 30 1.01 3.29 9.00
C THR A 30 1.44 2.06 9.78
N ARG A 31 2.73 1.79 9.73
CA ARG A 31 3.35 0.72 10.51
C ARG A 31 4.84 1.01 10.68
N THR A 32 5.39 0.60 11.82
CA THR A 32 6.83 0.65 12.07
C THR A 32 7.47 -0.70 11.71
N PHE A 33 8.58 -0.63 10.97
CA PHE A 33 9.38 -1.80 10.60
C PHE A 33 10.74 -1.73 11.28
N ASP A 34 11.21 -2.86 11.77
CA ASP A 34 12.52 -2.97 12.43
C ASP A 34 13.62 -3.15 11.38
N ALA A 35 13.82 -2.11 10.58
CA ALA A 35 14.83 -2.08 9.53
C ALA A 35 15.11 -0.62 9.16
N PRO A 36 16.33 -0.30 8.72
CA PRO A 36 16.65 1.06 8.28
C PRO A 36 15.90 1.41 6.99
N ARG A 37 15.65 2.68 6.81
CA ARG A 37 14.88 3.21 5.68
C ARG A 37 15.39 2.76 4.32
N ASP A 38 16.71 2.69 4.15
CA ASP A 38 17.32 2.28 2.89
C ASP A 38 16.89 0.87 2.48
N LEU A 39 16.78 -0.05 3.43
CA LEU A 39 16.34 -1.41 3.14
C LEU A 39 14.84 -1.46 2.81
N VAL A 40 14.04 -0.69 3.55
CA VAL A 40 12.60 -0.65 3.29
C VAL A 40 12.34 -0.07 1.90
N PHE A 41 13.04 1.01 1.55
CA PHE A 41 12.94 1.57 0.21
C PHE A 41 13.36 0.55 -0.85
N LYS A 42 14.50 -0.10 -0.66
CA LYS A 42 15.01 -1.10 -1.60
C LYS A 42 14.01 -2.22 -1.85
N ALA A 43 13.28 -2.64 -0.82
CA ALA A 43 12.28 -3.70 -0.94
C ALA A 43 11.12 -3.33 -1.88
N HIS A 44 10.97 -2.05 -2.21
CA HIS A 44 9.93 -1.54 -3.11
C HIS A 44 10.43 -1.27 -4.53
N THR A 45 11.71 -1.48 -4.83
CA THR A 45 12.31 -0.98 -6.07
C THR A 45 12.45 -1.98 -7.20
N SER A 46 12.18 -3.25 -6.96
CA SER A 46 12.34 -4.28 -7.99
C SER A 46 11.34 -5.42 -7.82
N CYS A 47 11.04 -6.08 -8.93
CA CYS A 47 10.17 -7.26 -8.91
C CYS A 47 10.77 -8.40 -8.08
N GLU A 48 12.10 -8.51 -8.05
CA GLU A 48 12.78 -9.52 -7.23
C GLU A 48 12.37 -9.41 -5.77
N HIS A 49 12.31 -8.17 -5.25
CA HIS A 49 11.88 -7.93 -3.87
C HIS A 49 10.36 -7.97 -3.73
N ILE A 50 9.62 -7.31 -4.61
CA ILE A 50 8.16 -7.22 -4.53
C ILE A 50 7.52 -8.60 -4.50
N ARG A 51 8.02 -9.55 -5.28
CA ARG A 51 7.48 -10.92 -5.31
C ARG A 51 7.56 -11.63 -3.96
N GLU A 52 8.49 -11.24 -3.12
CA GLU A 52 8.72 -11.92 -1.84
C GLU A 52 7.69 -11.54 -0.78
N TRP A 53 7.05 -10.38 -0.90
CA TRP A 53 6.18 -9.90 0.17
C TRP A 53 4.83 -9.34 -0.28
N TRP A 54 4.66 -8.97 -1.53
CA TRP A 54 3.41 -8.36 -1.99
C TRP A 54 2.26 -9.36 -2.01
N GLY A 55 1.12 -8.98 -1.41
CA GLY A 55 -0.08 -9.78 -1.36
C GLY A 55 -0.24 -10.54 -0.04
N PRO A 56 -1.47 -10.96 0.28
CA PRO A 56 -1.72 -11.75 1.48
C PRO A 56 -1.01 -13.11 1.44
N ARG A 57 -0.94 -13.76 2.58
CA ARG A 57 -0.33 -15.09 2.68
C ARG A 57 -1.09 -16.08 1.80
N GLY A 58 -0.34 -16.97 1.15
CA GLY A 58 -0.90 -17.94 0.23
C GLY A 58 -1.03 -17.45 -1.20
N HIS A 59 -0.74 -16.16 -1.45
CA HIS A 59 -0.70 -15.62 -2.80
C HIS A 59 0.68 -15.82 -3.41
N THR A 60 0.70 -16.04 -4.72
CA THR A 60 1.93 -16.03 -5.53
C THR A 60 1.82 -14.88 -6.52
N MET A 61 2.95 -14.48 -7.10
CA MET A 61 2.98 -13.40 -8.08
C MET A 61 3.58 -13.90 -9.40
N PRO A 62 2.77 -14.50 -10.28
CA PRO A 62 3.27 -15.02 -11.55
C PRO A 62 3.70 -13.94 -12.53
N GLU A 63 3.16 -12.71 -12.39
CA GLU A 63 3.53 -11.60 -13.26
C GLU A 63 3.87 -10.37 -12.42
N CYS A 64 4.99 -9.75 -12.74
CA CYS A 64 5.43 -8.50 -12.14
C CYS A 64 6.17 -7.69 -13.18
N ALA A 65 5.77 -6.46 -13.38
CA ALA A 65 6.43 -5.54 -14.29
C ALA A 65 6.61 -4.20 -13.58
N MET A 66 7.83 -3.69 -13.60
CA MET A 66 8.17 -2.41 -12.97
C MET A 66 9.14 -1.65 -13.84
N ASP A 67 8.80 -0.40 -14.13
CA ASP A 67 9.72 0.57 -14.68
C ASP A 67 9.88 1.65 -13.61
N PHE A 68 10.79 1.40 -12.65
CA PHE A 68 10.90 2.19 -11.42
C PHE A 68 11.61 3.52 -11.68
N ARG A 69 10.87 4.47 -12.24
CA ARG A 69 11.31 5.84 -12.50
C ARG A 69 10.07 6.73 -12.63
N PRO A 70 10.17 8.04 -12.43
CA PRO A 70 9.05 8.94 -12.69
C PRO A 70 8.55 8.77 -14.13
N GLY A 71 7.25 8.57 -14.30
CA GLY A 71 6.63 8.30 -15.60
C GLY A 71 6.61 6.82 -15.99
N GLY A 72 7.34 5.96 -15.28
CA GLY A 72 7.31 4.53 -15.53
C GLY A 72 6.03 3.87 -15.02
N THR A 73 5.67 2.73 -15.57
CA THR A 73 4.46 2.01 -15.17
C THR A 73 4.82 0.78 -14.34
N TRP A 74 3.84 0.28 -13.59
CA TRP A 74 3.99 -0.94 -12.82
C TRP A 74 2.72 -1.78 -12.88
N ARG A 75 2.89 -3.10 -12.77
CA ARG A 75 1.78 -4.04 -12.80
C ARG A 75 2.17 -5.27 -12.00
N PHE A 76 1.36 -5.59 -10.99
CA PHE A 76 1.56 -6.76 -10.14
C PHE A 76 0.33 -7.66 -10.23
N VAL A 77 0.54 -8.93 -10.54
CA VAL A 77 -0.54 -9.91 -10.64
C VAL A 77 -0.34 -10.97 -9.56
N ASN A 78 -1.26 -11.00 -8.60
CA ASN A 78 -1.28 -12.02 -7.56
C ASN A 78 -2.30 -13.09 -7.89
N VAL A 79 -2.00 -14.31 -7.47
CA VAL A 79 -2.91 -15.45 -7.62
C VAL A 79 -3.04 -16.13 -6.25
N ASP A 80 -4.28 -16.36 -5.82
CA ASP A 80 -4.52 -17.06 -4.55
C ASP A 80 -4.50 -18.58 -4.75
N ALA A 81 -4.71 -19.33 -3.67
CA ALA A 81 -4.68 -20.80 -3.70
C ALA A 81 -5.78 -21.40 -4.58
N GLU A 82 -6.83 -20.65 -4.86
CA GLU A 82 -7.97 -21.08 -5.68
C GLU A 82 -7.83 -20.69 -7.14
N GLY A 83 -6.74 -20.00 -7.51
CA GLY A 83 -6.49 -19.56 -8.85
C GLY A 83 -7.09 -18.21 -9.22
N ASN A 84 -7.67 -17.49 -8.26
CA ASN A 84 -8.21 -16.16 -8.51
C ASN A 84 -7.07 -15.17 -8.72
N ARG A 85 -7.23 -14.31 -9.72
CA ARG A 85 -6.22 -13.31 -10.09
C ARG A 85 -6.61 -11.94 -9.53
N TYR A 86 -5.61 -11.26 -9.00
CA TYR A 86 -5.75 -9.89 -8.47
C TYR A 86 -4.70 -9.04 -9.15
N VAL A 87 -5.12 -8.06 -9.94
CA VAL A 87 -4.23 -7.24 -10.75
C VAL A 87 -4.18 -5.82 -10.20
N PHE A 88 -3.00 -5.41 -9.78
CA PHE A 88 -2.71 -4.05 -9.32
C PHE A 88 -1.84 -3.38 -10.36
N PHE A 89 -2.07 -2.10 -10.61
CA PHE A 89 -1.34 -1.39 -11.66
C PHE A 89 -1.32 0.10 -11.41
N GLY A 90 -0.40 0.78 -12.06
CA GLY A 90 -0.32 2.24 -11.97
C GLY A 90 0.91 2.81 -12.66
N GLU A 91 1.20 4.05 -12.31
CA GLU A 91 2.31 4.82 -12.84
C GLU A 91 3.04 5.51 -11.70
N TYR A 92 4.37 5.48 -11.74
CA TYR A 92 5.17 6.26 -10.79
C TYR A 92 5.13 7.73 -11.19
N ARG A 93 4.82 8.60 -10.25
CA ARG A 93 4.72 10.05 -10.48
C ARG A 93 5.99 10.76 -10.03
N ASP A 94 6.42 10.48 -8.81
CA ASP A 94 7.62 11.08 -8.25
C ASP A 94 8.30 10.07 -7.33
N ILE A 95 9.62 10.09 -7.30
CA ILE A 95 10.40 9.20 -6.48
C ILE A 95 11.52 9.99 -5.84
N VAL A 96 11.55 10.04 -4.52
CA VAL A 96 12.60 10.69 -3.74
C VAL A 96 13.23 9.63 -2.86
N GLU A 97 14.31 9.04 -3.33
CA GLU A 97 15.02 7.98 -2.61
C GLU A 97 15.77 8.54 -1.40
N PRO A 98 15.67 7.94 -0.23
CA PRO A 98 14.86 6.78 0.16
C PRO A 98 13.58 7.17 0.95
N GLU A 99 13.01 8.33 0.68
CA GLU A 99 12.00 8.96 1.52
C GLU A 99 10.56 8.81 1.04
N ARG A 100 10.34 8.80 -0.30
CA ARG A 100 8.98 8.92 -0.79
C ARG A 100 8.80 8.33 -2.18
N ILE A 101 7.68 7.68 -2.39
CA ILE A 101 7.22 7.22 -3.69
C ILE A 101 5.78 7.72 -3.87
N ASP A 102 5.55 8.52 -4.92
CA ASP A 102 4.20 8.90 -5.33
C ASP A 102 3.85 8.09 -6.55
N TRP A 103 2.75 7.39 -6.51
CA TRP A 103 2.29 6.57 -7.63
C TRP A 103 0.77 6.62 -7.74
N THR A 104 0.26 6.28 -8.92
CA THR A 104 -1.16 5.97 -9.05
C THR A 104 -1.34 4.50 -8.73
N PHE A 105 -2.48 4.18 -8.14
CA PHE A 105 -2.76 2.84 -7.66
C PHE A 105 -4.15 2.43 -8.12
N GLY A 106 -4.21 1.46 -9.02
CA GLY A 106 -5.44 0.91 -9.53
C GLY A 106 -5.55 -0.56 -9.24
N PHE A 107 -6.78 -1.04 -9.21
CA PHE A 107 -7.08 -2.44 -9.05
C PHE A 107 -8.06 -2.84 -10.16
N GLU A 108 -7.69 -3.83 -10.95
CA GLU A 108 -8.52 -4.28 -12.06
C GLU A 108 -9.83 -4.85 -11.51
N GLY A 109 -10.95 -4.38 -12.05
CA GLY A 109 -12.27 -4.73 -11.55
C GLY A 109 -12.90 -3.65 -10.67
N MET A 110 -12.13 -2.66 -10.21
CA MET A 110 -12.68 -1.51 -9.50
C MET A 110 -13.02 -0.42 -10.52
N PRO A 111 -14.22 0.17 -10.44
CA PRO A 111 -14.59 1.26 -11.35
C PRO A 111 -13.81 2.53 -11.03
N GLY A 112 -13.63 3.37 -12.04
CA GLY A 112 -12.99 4.68 -11.90
C GLY A 112 -11.51 4.65 -12.27
N GLU A 113 -10.90 5.83 -12.23
CA GLU A 113 -9.48 6.00 -12.52
C GLU A 113 -8.64 5.55 -11.33
N PRO A 114 -7.39 5.11 -11.58
CA PRO A 114 -6.47 4.81 -10.49
C PRO A 114 -6.29 6.01 -9.56
N GLY A 115 -6.36 5.77 -8.26
CA GLY A 115 -6.18 6.79 -7.25
C GLY A 115 -4.72 7.13 -7.05
N LEU A 116 -4.46 8.33 -6.55
CA LEU A 116 -3.10 8.73 -6.18
C LEU A 116 -2.80 8.19 -4.78
N GLU A 117 -1.60 7.65 -4.61
CA GLU A 117 -1.10 7.18 -3.32
C GLU A 117 0.31 7.69 -3.10
N THR A 118 0.58 8.19 -1.91
CA THR A 118 1.92 8.58 -1.48
C THR A 118 2.40 7.61 -0.42
N LEU A 119 3.58 7.06 -0.62
CA LEU A 119 4.25 6.20 0.34
C LEU A 119 5.44 6.98 0.90
N ARG A 120 5.46 7.13 2.23
CA ARG A 120 6.53 7.86 2.92
C ARG A 120 7.27 6.95 3.89
N LEU A 121 8.57 7.13 3.96
CA LEU A 121 9.46 6.39 4.85
C LEU A 121 10.19 7.38 5.74
N GLU A 122 10.00 7.25 7.04
CA GLU A 122 10.66 8.08 8.04
C GLU A 122 11.48 7.19 8.96
N GLU A 123 12.75 7.50 9.13
CA GLU A 123 13.63 6.69 9.97
C GLU A 123 13.79 7.30 11.34
N ARG A 124 13.65 6.47 12.39
CA ARG A 124 13.90 6.85 13.77
C ARG A 124 14.56 5.70 14.50
N ASP A 125 15.73 5.94 15.07
CA ASP A 125 16.44 4.96 15.90
C ASP A 125 16.67 3.63 15.16
N GLY A 126 17.01 3.70 13.88
CA GLY A 126 17.27 2.52 13.05
C GLY A 126 16.03 1.77 12.59
N LYS A 127 14.84 2.28 12.90
CA LYS A 127 13.57 1.72 12.47
C LYS A 127 12.91 2.65 11.46
N THR A 128 12.02 2.10 10.66
CA THR A 128 11.31 2.87 9.64
C THR A 128 9.81 2.91 9.93
N ILE A 129 9.26 4.13 9.92
CA ILE A 129 7.81 4.32 9.96
C ILE A 129 7.37 4.48 8.50
N LEU A 130 6.61 3.49 8.00
CA LEU A 130 6.05 3.53 6.66
C LEU A 130 4.62 4.02 6.75
N THR A 131 4.29 5.05 5.98
CA THR A 131 2.94 5.61 5.95
C THR A 131 2.50 5.71 4.49
N THR A 132 1.31 5.19 4.19
CA THR A 132 0.69 5.39 2.89
C THR A 132 -0.51 6.30 3.03
N HIS A 133 -0.65 7.24 2.10
CA HIS A 133 -1.80 8.12 1.99
C HIS A 133 -2.46 7.84 0.65
N SER A 134 -3.69 7.33 0.68
CA SER A 134 -4.47 7.05 -0.52
C SER A 134 -5.57 8.10 -0.63
N TYR A 135 -5.68 8.72 -1.79
CA TYR A 135 -6.62 9.81 -2.05
C TYR A 135 -7.71 9.33 -3.00
N PHE A 136 -8.94 9.60 -2.65
CA PHE A 136 -10.12 9.17 -3.42
C PHE A 136 -10.90 10.38 -3.93
N GLY A 137 -11.65 10.20 -5.01
CA GLY A 137 -12.44 11.26 -5.59
C GLY A 137 -13.69 11.61 -4.81
N SER A 138 -14.14 10.70 -3.94
CA SER A 138 -15.36 10.91 -3.14
C SER A 138 -15.33 10.05 -1.89
N ILE A 139 -16.20 10.38 -0.94
CA ILE A 139 -16.37 9.58 0.27
C ILE A 139 -16.92 8.20 -0.08
N GLU A 140 -17.76 8.12 -1.10
CA GLU A 140 -18.34 6.85 -1.56
C GLU A 140 -17.24 5.92 -2.09
N GLU A 141 -16.30 6.42 -2.84
CA GLU A 141 -15.16 5.63 -3.33
C GLU A 141 -14.30 5.15 -2.17
N ARG A 142 -14.02 6.04 -1.21
CA ARG A 142 -13.28 5.69 -0.01
C ARG A 142 -13.99 4.57 0.77
N ASP A 143 -15.28 4.74 0.98
CA ASP A 143 -16.08 3.77 1.74
C ASP A 143 -16.15 2.41 1.05
N ALA A 144 -16.21 2.39 -0.28
CA ALA A 144 -16.18 1.13 -1.02
C ALA A 144 -14.90 0.35 -0.75
N VAL A 145 -13.77 1.05 -0.69
CA VAL A 145 -12.48 0.43 -0.38
C VAL A 145 -12.47 -0.06 1.07
N LEU A 146 -12.96 0.74 2.02
CA LEU A 146 -13.03 0.32 3.42
C LEU A 146 -13.92 -0.91 3.62
N GLN A 147 -15.03 -0.99 2.90
CA GLN A 147 -15.97 -2.11 2.99
C GLN A 147 -15.41 -3.38 2.34
N SER A 148 -14.42 -3.27 1.47
CA SER A 148 -13.80 -4.42 0.84
C SER A 148 -12.96 -5.27 1.79
N GLY A 149 -12.67 -4.75 2.99
CA GLY A 149 -11.81 -5.45 3.96
C GLY A 149 -10.33 -5.39 3.57
N MET A 150 -9.92 -4.39 2.83
CA MET A 150 -8.55 -4.26 2.33
C MET A 150 -7.50 -4.24 3.44
N GLU A 151 -7.87 -3.78 4.64
CA GLU A 151 -6.93 -3.67 5.75
C GLU A 151 -6.39 -5.03 6.21
N GLY A 152 -7.20 -6.08 6.10
CA GLY A 152 -6.73 -7.44 6.43
C GLY A 152 -5.64 -7.91 5.49
N GLY A 153 -5.84 -7.73 4.19
CA GLY A 153 -4.85 -8.07 3.18
C GLY A 153 -3.60 -7.20 3.28
N ALA A 154 -3.78 -5.91 3.54
CA ALA A 154 -2.66 -4.99 3.72
C ALA A 154 -1.83 -5.35 4.95
N ALA A 155 -2.48 -5.72 6.06
CA ALA A 155 -1.77 -6.13 7.27
C ALA A 155 -0.92 -7.38 7.03
N GLU A 156 -1.46 -8.38 6.34
CA GLU A 156 -0.70 -9.59 5.99
C GLU A 156 0.45 -9.28 5.05
N THR A 157 0.22 -8.41 4.07
CA THR A 157 1.25 -7.99 3.12
C THR A 157 2.42 -7.34 3.86
N TRP A 158 2.13 -6.46 4.81
CA TRP A 158 3.19 -5.80 5.57
C TRP A 158 3.84 -6.70 6.60
N ASP A 159 3.13 -7.73 7.10
CA ASP A 159 3.79 -8.76 7.91
C ASP A 159 4.82 -9.51 7.07
N ARG A 160 4.48 -9.82 5.83
CA ARG A 160 5.41 -10.46 4.89
C ARG A 160 6.59 -9.56 4.57
N LEU A 161 6.34 -8.24 4.40
CA LEU A 161 7.41 -7.28 4.20
C LEU A 161 8.37 -7.28 5.38
N SER A 162 7.84 -7.29 6.61
CA SER A 162 8.66 -7.36 7.81
C SER A 162 9.56 -8.60 7.81
N GLU A 163 9.00 -9.75 7.43
CA GLU A 163 9.74 -11.01 7.35
C GLU A 163 10.82 -10.95 6.26
N HIS A 164 10.50 -10.37 5.12
CA HIS A 164 11.45 -10.20 4.01
C HIS A 164 12.61 -9.28 4.40
N LEU A 165 12.29 -8.18 5.07
CA LEU A 165 13.32 -7.23 5.53
C LEU A 165 14.33 -7.92 6.46
N ALA A 166 13.89 -8.85 7.29
CA ALA A 166 14.79 -9.60 8.16
C ALA A 166 15.80 -10.43 7.38
N THR A 167 15.45 -10.84 6.14
CA THR A 167 16.38 -11.60 5.28
C THR A 167 17.37 -10.70 4.55
N MET A 168 17.09 -9.40 4.48
CA MET A 168 17.94 -8.42 3.77
C MET A 168 19.02 -7.83 4.66
N ALA A 169 18.88 -7.97 5.97
CA ALA A 169 19.79 -7.35 6.94
C ALA A 169 21.16 -8.06 6.96
#